data_451c60622afe8b7192d216cf73ca15a1
#
_entry.id   451c60622afe8b7192d216cf73ca15a1
#
_cell.length_a   1.000
_cell.length_b   1.000
_cell.length_c   1.000
_cell.angle_alpha   90.00
_cell.angle_beta   90.00
_cell.angle_gamma   90.00
#
_symmetry.space_group_name_H-M   'P 1'
#
loop_
_entity.id
_entity.type
_entity.pdbx_description
1 polymer ?
#
loop_
_entity_poly.entity_id
_entity_poly.type
_entity_poly.pdbx_seq_one_letter_code
_entity_poly.pdbx_strand_id
1 'polypeptide(L)'
;MLEQVLRELGHEVVATGDREGALAREDLEEFDLIISDLTEDEHSGVQLLSEIKRKRLMVPVVVSSEEAQHPGVVKAFKMGAANFLRQPYNKEELRTIVEKTLSYKLRFVDDLKVMPYVREKIDFELPSDITLMNGVLQYLIERVSKLGLIKPERSNLFVALDEAFVNAVKHGNRNDPRKLVRITAELSSKEARFTVEDEGEGFDVQEIPDPRDPSNLFKTSGRGVLLIYNIMDEVEYNERGNRLTMIKRPEDSLETELIEALTDLDDKRSHN
;
A
#
# COMPACT_ATOMS: atom_id res chain seq x y z
N MET A 1 23.13 -26.73 -14.72
CA MET A 1 23.81 -26.77 -13.40
C MET A 1 22.93 -26.16 -12.32
N LEU A 2 22.53 -24.88 -12.41
CA LEU A 2 21.65 -24.19 -11.40
C LEU A 2 20.36 -24.97 -11.14
N GLU A 3 19.60 -25.29 -12.19
CA GLU A 3 18.36 -26.06 -12.12
C GLU A 3 18.54 -27.40 -11.42
N GLN A 4 19.58 -28.13 -11.75
CA GLN A 4 19.85 -29.42 -11.14
C GLN A 4 20.10 -29.30 -9.64
N VAL A 5 20.91 -28.32 -9.21
CA VAL A 5 21.20 -28.09 -7.79
C VAL A 5 19.95 -27.69 -7.02
N LEU A 6 19.10 -26.83 -7.58
CA LEU A 6 17.85 -26.43 -6.96
C LEU A 6 16.87 -27.61 -6.80
N ARG A 7 16.77 -28.48 -7.82
CA ARG A 7 15.97 -29.71 -7.75
C ARG A 7 16.50 -30.69 -6.71
N GLU A 8 17.83 -30.84 -6.59
CA GLU A 8 18.48 -31.64 -5.54
C GLU A 8 18.22 -31.11 -4.14
N LEU A 9 17.97 -29.80 -4.00
CA LEU A 9 17.56 -29.14 -2.75
C LEU A 9 16.06 -29.23 -2.46
N GLY A 10 15.30 -29.90 -3.35
CA GLY A 10 13.86 -30.14 -3.15
C GLY A 10 12.93 -29.06 -3.69
N HIS A 11 13.45 -28.15 -4.53
CA HIS A 11 12.63 -27.10 -5.13
C HIS A 11 12.06 -27.54 -6.49
N GLU A 12 10.82 -27.09 -6.79
CA GLU A 12 10.30 -27.10 -8.15
C GLU A 12 10.94 -25.96 -8.94
N VAL A 13 11.44 -26.27 -10.15
CA VAL A 13 12.18 -25.31 -10.96
C VAL A 13 11.60 -25.23 -12.36
N VAL A 14 11.27 -24.02 -12.77
CA VAL A 14 10.90 -23.67 -14.14
C VAL A 14 12.02 -22.80 -14.72
N ALA A 15 12.66 -23.27 -15.78
CA ALA A 15 13.69 -22.52 -16.47
C ALA A 15 13.12 -21.89 -17.74
N THR A 16 13.50 -20.64 -18.02
CA THR A 16 13.22 -19.97 -19.29
C THR A 16 14.53 -19.51 -19.91
N GLY A 17 14.60 -19.50 -21.24
CA GLY A 17 15.81 -19.08 -21.95
C GLY A 17 15.92 -17.57 -22.14
N ASP A 18 14.83 -16.85 -21.94
CA ASP A 18 14.80 -15.39 -22.15
C ASP A 18 13.82 -14.67 -21.21
N ARG A 19 13.96 -13.36 -21.19
CA ARG A 19 13.13 -12.45 -20.39
C ARG A 19 11.66 -12.43 -20.84
N GLU A 20 11.42 -12.47 -22.13
CA GLU A 20 10.06 -12.34 -22.70
C GLU A 20 9.24 -13.57 -22.32
N GLY A 21 9.81 -14.77 -22.43
CA GLY A 21 9.19 -16.00 -21.95
C GLY A 21 8.91 -15.99 -20.45
N ALA A 22 9.81 -15.39 -19.64
CA ALA A 22 9.56 -15.23 -18.22
C ALA A 22 8.39 -14.27 -17.95
N LEU A 23 8.35 -13.10 -18.60
CA LEU A 23 7.32 -12.07 -18.40
C LEU A 23 5.95 -12.41 -18.98
N ALA A 24 5.91 -13.31 -19.96
CA ALA A 24 4.68 -13.80 -20.58
C ALA A 24 3.92 -14.81 -19.70
N ARG A 25 4.52 -15.29 -18.61
CA ARG A 25 3.85 -16.20 -17.70
C ARG A 25 2.79 -15.49 -16.88
N GLU A 26 1.60 -16.07 -16.84
CA GLU A 26 0.48 -15.58 -16.04
C GLU A 26 0.64 -15.92 -14.55
N ASP A 27 1.41 -16.97 -14.23
CA ASP A 27 1.65 -17.50 -12.89
C ASP A 27 2.90 -16.92 -12.19
N LEU A 28 3.43 -15.80 -12.66
CA LEU A 28 4.63 -15.17 -12.08
C LEU A 28 4.49 -14.86 -10.57
N GLU A 29 3.29 -14.59 -10.11
CA GLU A 29 3.00 -14.29 -8.70
C GLU A 29 3.05 -15.52 -7.80
N GLU A 30 2.87 -16.71 -8.37
CA GLU A 30 2.88 -17.98 -7.65
C GLU A 30 4.30 -18.46 -7.31
N PHE A 31 5.32 -17.93 -7.97
CA PHE A 31 6.71 -18.28 -7.68
C PHE A 31 7.16 -17.71 -6.33
N ASP A 32 7.92 -18.53 -5.60
CA ASP A 32 8.52 -18.11 -4.33
C ASP A 32 9.81 -17.32 -4.51
N LEU A 33 10.50 -17.51 -5.64
CA LEU A 33 11.77 -16.89 -5.95
C LEU A 33 11.99 -16.88 -7.46
N ILE A 34 12.58 -15.79 -7.96
CA ILE A 34 13.09 -15.69 -9.33
C ILE A 34 14.62 -15.52 -9.26
N ILE A 35 15.36 -16.32 -10.02
CA ILE A 35 16.80 -16.15 -10.21
C ILE A 35 17.03 -15.71 -11.65
N SER A 36 17.65 -14.54 -11.83
CA SER A 36 17.90 -13.95 -13.14
C SER A 36 19.40 -13.72 -13.36
N ASP A 37 19.90 -14.17 -14.50
CA ASP A 37 21.28 -13.94 -14.88
C ASP A 37 21.49 -12.53 -15.45
N LEU A 38 22.58 -11.89 -15.02
CA LEU A 38 23.09 -10.65 -15.59
C LEU A 38 24.09 -11.01 -16.67
N THR A 39 23.62 -11.14 -17.90
CA THR A 39 24.50 -11.34 -19.06
C THR A 39 25.25 -10.05 -19.41
N GLU A 40 26.30 -10.17 -20.27
CA GLU A 40 27.12 -9.04 -20.74
C GLU A 40 26.30 -7.89 -21.38
N ASP A 41 25.14 -8.20 -21.96
CA ASP A 41 24.14 -7.21 -22.27
C ASP A 41 23.52 -6.69 -20.98
N GLU A 42 24.05 -5.58 -20.44
CA GLU A 42 23.68 -4.91 -19.19
C GLU A 42 22.15 -4.76 -18.94
N HIS A 43 21.34 -5.14 -19.91
CA HIS A 43 19.93 -4.80 -19.97
C HIS A 43 18.98 -5.95 -19.57
N SER A 44 19.32 -7.23 -19.77
CA SER A 44 18.32 -8.31 -19.67
C SER A 44 17.84 -8.61 -18.23
N GLY A 45 18.75 -8.91 -17.30
CA GLY A 45 18.37 -9.26 -15.91
C GLY A 45 17.89 -8.07 -15.10
N VAL A 46 18.47 -6.87 -15.32
CA VAL A 46 18.04 -5.62 -14.68
C VAL A 46 16.66 -5.19 -15.20
N GLN A 47 16.37 -5.42 -16.48
CA GLN A 47 15.06 -5.12 -17.07
C GLN A 47 13.98 -6.06 -16.54
N LEU A 48 14.27 -7.36 -16.40
CA LEU A 48 13.33 -8.31 -15.78
C LEU A 48 12.96 -7.87 -14.37
N LEU A 49 13.95 -7.51 -13.55
CA LEU A 49 13.72 -6.97 -12.21
C LEU A 49 12.85 -5.69 -12.24
N SER A 50 13.13 -4.78 -13.18
CA SER A 50 12.35 -3.55 -13.37
C SER A 50 10.88 -3.84 -13.66
N GLU A 51 10.60 -4.76 -14.57
CA GLU A 51 9.24 -5.16 -14.95
C GLU A 51 8.50 -5.85 -13.80
N ILE A 52 9.17 -6.74 -13.06
CA ILE A 52 8.61 -7.38 -11.86
C ILE A 52 8.21 -6.32 -10.83
N LYS A 53 9.10 -5.36 -10.55
CA LYS A 53 8.82 -4.27 -9.62
C LYS A 53 7.72 -3.33 -10.13
N ARG A 54 7.68 -3.05 -11.42
CA ARG A 54 6.61 -2.24 -12.05
C ARG A 54 5.24 -2.89 -11.92
N LYS A 55 5.18 -4.21 -12.09
CA LYS A 55 3.96 -5.01 -11.88
C LYS A 55 3.59 -5.15 -10.39
N ARG A 56 4.41 -4.62 -9.47
CA ARG A 56 4.25 -4.73 -8.01
C ARG A 56 4.19 -6.18 -7.50
N LEU A 57 4.82 -7.10 -8.22
CA LEU A 57 4.89 -8.50 -7.80
C LEU A 57 5.78 -8.63 -6.55
N MET A 58 5.27 -9.32 -5.54
CA MET A 58 5.96 -9.54 -4.26
C MET A 58 7.00 -10.68 -4.32
N VAL A 59 7.30 -11.18 -5.51
CA VAL A 59 8.28 -12.25 -5.72
C VAL A 59 9.69 -11.70 -5.58
N PRO A 60 10.53 -12.24 -4.68
CA PRO A 60 11.91 -11.82 -4.55
C PRO A 60 12.71 -12.24 -5.79
N VAL A 61 13.59 -11.34 -6.25
CA VAL A 61 14.47 -11.59 -7.39
C VAL A 61 15.90 -11.61 -6.90
N VAL A 62 16.59 -12.73 -7.14
CA VAL A 62 18.04 -12.87 -6.96
C VAL A 62 18.69 -12.73 -8.32
N VAL A 63 19.73 -11.92 -8.42
CA VAL A 63 20.49 -11.78 -9.67
C VAL A 63 21.76 -12.60 -9.59
N SER A 64 22.24 -13.10 -10.74
CA SER A 64 23.53 -13.84 -10.82
C SER A 64 24.44 -13.24 -11.87
N SER A 65 25.76 -13.36 -11.67
CA SER A 65 26.79 -12.94 -12.63
C SER A 65 28.12 -13.67 -12.37
N GLU A 66 28.93 -13.82 -13.42
CA GLU A 66 30.30 -14.30 -13.30
C GLU A 66 31.20 -13.29 -12.57
N GLU A 67 30.94 -12.00 -12.77
CA GLU A 67 31.73 -10.93 -12.17
C GLU A 67 31.00 -10.32 -10.95
N ALA A 68 31.61 -10.44 -9.77
CA ALA A 68 31.07 -9.83 -8.55
C ALA A 68 31.04 -8.28 -8.59
N GLN A 69 31.90 -7.66 -9.41
CA GLN A 69 31.97 -6.21 -9.60
C GLN A 69 31.20 -5.73 -10.84
N HIS A 70 30.36 -6.58 -11.43
CA HIS A 70 29.56 -6.19 -12.59
C HIS A 70 28.67 -4.98 -12.26
N PRO A 71 28.70 -3.89 -13.06
CA PRO A 71 27.93 -2.68 -12.79
C PRO A 71 26.41 -2.93 -12.63
N GLY A 72 25.90 -3.94 -13.34
CA GLY A 72 24.50 -4.38 -13.24
C GLY A 72 24.10 -4.89 -11.86
N VAL A 73 25.04 -5.47 -11.07
CA VAL A 73 24.78 -5.95 -9.71
C VAL A 73 24.40 -4.79 -8.79
N VAL A 74 25.20 -3.72 -8.80
CA VAL A 74 24.90 -2.51 -7.99
C VAL A 74 23.57 -1.89 -8.41
N LYS A 75 23.30 -1.84 -9.73
CA LYS A 75 22.05 -1.33 -10.27
C LYS A 75 20.87 -2.19 -9.83
N ALA A 76 20.99 -3.52 -9.89
CA ALA A 76 19.97 -4.46 -9.46
C ALA A 76 19.63 -4.29 -7.96
N PHE A 77 20.64 -4.14 -7.09
CA PHE A 77 20.39 -3.86 -5.67
C PHE A 77 19.64 -2.54 -5.44
N LYS A 78 20.04 -1.46 -6.15
CA LYS A 78 19.31 -0.17 -6.08
C LYS A 78 17.86 -0.29 -6.54
N MET A 79 17.56 -1.23 -7.42
CA MET A 79 16.21 -1.52 -7.92
C MET A 79 15.46 -2.55 -7.08
N GLY A 80 16.04 -3.03 -5.98
CA GLY A 80 15.39 -3.93 -5.05
C GLY A 80 15.57 -5.42 -5.34
N ALA A 81 16.71 -5.82 -5.96
CA ALA A 81 17.11 -7.21 -5.95
C ALA A 81 17.29 -7.71 -4.52
N ALA A 82 16.79 -8.92 -4.24
CA ALA A 82 16.79 -9.49 -2.90
C ALA A 82 18.18 -10.00 -2.50
N ASN A 83 18.96 -10.52 -3.46
CA ASN A 83 20.29 -11.02 -3.23
C ASN A 83 21.06 -11.15 -4.55
N PHE A 84 22.32 -11.62 -4.45
CA PHE A 84 23.22 -11.85 -5.57
C PHE A 84 23.88 -13.22 -5.45
N LEU A 85 24.02 -13.93 -6.56
CA LEU A 85 24.72 -15.20 -6.71
C LEU A 85 25.91 -15.05 -7.63
N ARG A 86 27.07 -15.48 -7.17
CA ARG A 86 28.27 -15.52 -8.01
C ARG A 86 28.33 -16.81 -8.84
N GLN A 87 28.72 -16.68 -10.09
CA GLN A 87 29.04 -17.82 -10.93
C GLN A 87 30.58 -18.08 -10.93
N PRO A 88 31.05 -19.34 -11.03
CA PRO A 88 30.24 -20.58 -11.03
C PRO A 88 29.62 -20.85 -9.68
N TYR A 89 28.38 -21.39 -9.69
CA TYR A 89 27.59 -21.57 -8.47
C TYR A 89 28.21 -22.56 -7.49
N ASN A 90 28.38 -22.12 -6.25
CA ASN A 90 28.68 -22.99 -5.13
C ASN A 90 27.40 -23.52 -4.51
N LYS A 91 27.25 -24.83 -4.28
CA LYS A 91 26.01 -25.46 -3.79
C LYS A 91 25.62 -24.94 -2.40
N GLU A 92 26.55 -24.76 -1.48
CA GLU A 92 26.28 -24.27 -0.13
C GLU A 92 25.90 -22.78 -0.12
N GLU A 93 26.56 -21.97 -0.95
CA GLU A 93 26.23 -20.57 -1.14
C GLU A 93 24.84 -20.41 -1.74
N LEU A 94 24.54 -21.16 -2.80
CA LEU A 94 23.22 -21.18 -3.44
C LEU A 94 22.13 -21.55 -2.42
N ARG A 95 22.32 -22.63 -1.68
CA ARG A 95 21.40 -23.06 -0.62
C ARG A 95 21.18 -21.95 0.40
N THR A 96 22.25 -21.35 0.91
CA THR A 96 22.17 -20.29 1.91
C THR A 96 21.40 -19.07 1.41
N ILE A 97 21.64 -18.66 0.15
CA ILE A 97 20.97 -17.51 -0.46
C ILE A 97 19.49 -17.80 -0.70
N VAL A 98 19.17 -18.98 -1.22
CA VAL A 98 17.77 -19.38 -1.44
C VAL A 98 17.01 -19.46 -0.11
N GLU A 99 17.54 -20.17 0.89
CA GLU A 99 16.91 -20.29 2.21
C GLU A 99 16.70 -18.91 2.87
N LYS A 100 17.70 -18.04 2.83
CA LYS A 100 17.58 -16.67 3.34
C LYS A 100 16.49 -15.88 2.60
N THR A 101 16.50 -15.96 1.27
CA THR A 101 15.55 -15.17 0.45
C THR A 101 14.13 -15.66 0.66
N LEU A 102 13.90 -16.97 0.72
CA LEU A 102 12.60 -17.55 1.03
C LEU A 102 12.15 -17.21 2.46
N SER A 103 13.06 -17.20 3.44
CA SER A 103 12.73 -16.79 4.80
C SER A 103 12.30 -15.34 4.92
N TYR A 104 12.76 -14.44 4.05
CA TYR A 104 12.24 -13.07 3.97
C TYR A 104 10.78 -13.03 3.48
N LYS A 105 10.42 -13.86 2.49
CA LYS A 105 9.03 -13.98 2.03
C LYS A 105 8.14 -14.52 3.14
N LEU A 106 8.59 -15.55 3.87
CA LEU A 106 7.86 -16.12 5.01
C LEU A 106 7.68 -15.09 6.14
N ARG A 107 8.70 -14.29 6.46
CA ARG A 107 8.58 -13.20 7.45
C ARG A 107 7.57 -12.16 7.00
N PHE A 108 7.53 -11.81 5.72
CA PHE A 108 6.53 -10.88 5.20
C PHE A 108 5.11 -11.44 5.34
N VAL A 109 4.90 -12.74 5.10
CA VAL A 109 3.60 -13.41 5.35
C VAL A 109 3.27 -13.45 6.84
N ASP A 110 4.27 -13.66 7.70
CA ASP A 110 4.09 -13.59 9.16
C ASP A 110 3.83 -12.16 9.63
N ASP A 111 4.43 -11.14 8.99
CA ASP A 111 4.09 -9.74 9.20
C ASP A 111 2.63 -9.44 8.85
N LEU A 112 2.09 -10.04 7.77
CA LEU A 112 0.65 -9.96 7.44
C LEU A 112 -0.24 -10.54 8.54
N LYS A 113 0.17 -11.61 9.23
CA LYS A 113 -0.56 -12.16 10.39
C LYS A 113 -0.55 -11.23 11.60
N VAL A 114 0.42 -10.33 11.69
CA VAL A 114 0.51 -9.33 12.77
C VAL A 114 -0.31 -8.08 12.44
N MET A 115 -0.61 -7.82 11.14
CA MET A 115 -1.37 -6.64 10.70
C MET A 115 -2.70 -6.43 11.46
N PRO A 116 -3.51 -7.45 11.81
CA PRO A 116 -4.72 -7.24 12.61
C PRO A 116 -4.48 -6.65 14.00
N TYR A 117 -3.25 -6.73 14.51
CA TYR A 117 -2.86 -6.23 15.83
C TYR A 117 -2.10 -4.89 15.77
N VAL A 118 -1.78 -4.42 14.56
CA VAL A 118 -1.07 -3.14 14.37
C VAL A 118 -2.01 -1.99 14.72
N ARG A 119 -1.48 -1.04 15.46
CA ARG A 119 -2.10 0.26 15.72
C ARG A 119 -1.06 1.33 15.49
N GLU A 120 -1.41 2.33 14.72
CA GLU A 120 -0.54 3.44 14.40
C GLU A 120 -1.20 4.74 14.82
N LYS A 121 -0.43 5.64 15.41
CA LYS A 121 -0.82 7.02 15.61
C LYS A 121 0.18 7.91 14.89
N ILE A 122 -0.34 8.78 14.03
CA ILE A 122 0.44 9.69 13.20
C ILE A 122 -0.09 11.09 13.45
N ASP A 123 0.78 11.99 13.86
CA ASP A 123 0.45 13.39 14.11
C ASP A 123 1.24 14.29 13.16
N PHE A 124 0.56 15.24 12.54
CA PHE A 124 1.14 16.32 11.75
C PHE A 124 0.74 17.66 12.32
N GLU A 125 1.67 18.59 12.40
CA GLU A 125 1.43 20.02 12.60
C GLU A 125 1.99 20.78 11.39
N LEU A 126 1.11 21.40 10.62
CA LEU A 126 1.45 22.02 9.35
C LEU A 126 1.01 23.48 9.33
N PRO A 127 1.80 24.40 8.75
CA PRO A 127 1.30 25.73 8.45
C PRO A 127 0.09 25.62 7.50
N SER A 128 -0.76 26.63 7.49
CA SER A 128 -1.95 26.71 6.62
C SER A 128 -1.54 26.93 5.16
N ASP A 129 -0.85 25.93 4.59
CA ASP A 129 -0.38 25.91 3.21
C ASP A 129 -0.94 24.66 2.49
N ILE A 130 -1.81 24.93 1.52
CA ILE A 130 -2.49 23.87 0.77
C ILE A 130 -1.52 23.04 -0.09
N THR A 131 -0.33 23.56 -0.41
CA THR A 131 0.65 22.85 -1.23
C THR A 131 1.27 21.64 -0.53
N LEU A 132 1.24 21.61 0.80
CA LEU A 132 1.76 20.51 1.62
C LEU A 132 0.81 19.30 1.66
N MET A 133 -0.45 19.50 1.26
CA MET A 133 -1.54 18.53 1.37
C MET A 133 -1.29 17.22 0.68
N ASN A 134 -0.96 17.29 -0.62
CA ASN A 134 -0.86 16.09 -1.44
C ASN A 134 0.08 15.06 -0.85
N GLY A 135 1.21 15.49 -0.29
CA GLY A 135 2.17 14.60 0.35
C GLY A 135 1.62 13.91 1.59
N VAL A 136 0.91 14.67 2.45
CA VAL A 136 0.32 14.13 3.68
C VAL A 136 -0.82 13.18 3.35
N LEU A 137 -1.71 13.56 2.43
CA LEU A 137 -2.85 12.72 2.04
C LEU A 137 -2.38 11.42 1.40
N GLN A 138 -1.42 11.49 0.49
CA GLN A 138 -0.87 10.31 -0.16
C GLN A 138 -0.24 9.36 0.88
N TYR A 139 0.51 9.90 1.82
CA TYR A 139 1.08 9.13 2.92
C TYR A 139 0.01 8.43 3.76
N LEU A 140 -1.05 9.15 4.18
CA LEU A 140 -2.14 8.59 4.97
C LEU A 140 -2.90 7.49 4.21
N ILE A 141 -3.24 7.72 2.94
CA ILE A 141 -3.92 6.73 2.09
C ILE A 141 -3.09 5.46 1.94
N GLU A 142 -1.78 5.60 1.75
CA GLU A 142 -0.87 4.45 1.66
C GLU A 142 -0.87 3.64 2.97
N ARG A 143 -0.87 4.30 4.14
CA ARG A 143 -0.92 3.61 5.44
C ARG A 143 -2.23 2.87 5.64
N VAL A 144 -3.37 3.53 5.36
CA VAL A 144 -4.71 2.94 5.47
C VAL A 144 -4.87 1.73 4.55
N SER A 145 -4.36 1.83 3.31
CA SER A 145 -4.36 0.73 2.35
C SER A 145 -3.51 -0.46 2.82
N LYS A 146 -2.33 -0.20 3.40
CA LYS A 146 -1.46 -1.25 3.96
C LYS A 146 -2.12 -2.02 5.11
N LEU A 147 -2.99 -1.36 5.87
CA LEU A 147 -3.77 -2.00 6.95
C LEU A 147 -5.01 -2.75 6.43
N GLY A 148 -5.26 -2.73 5.12
CA GLY A 148 -6.37 -3.45 4.50
C GLY A 148 -7.74 -2.81 4.67
N LEU A 149 -7.79 -1.54 5.14
CA LEU A 149 -9.07 -0.84 5.36
C LEU A 149 -9.75 -0.37 4.08
N ILE A 150 -8.96 -0.08 3.05
CA ILE A 150 -9.45 0.38 1.75
C ILE A 150 -8.67 -0.25 0.61
N LYS A 151 -9.32 -0.33 -0.55
CA LYS A 151 -8.67 -0.53 -1.86
C LYS A 151 -8.57 0.85 -2.52
N PRO A 152 -7.36 1.45 -2.69
CA PRO A 152 -7.22 2.83 -3.17
C PRO A 152 -7.94 3.10 -4.49
N GLU A 153 -8.02 2.10 -5.36
CA GLU A 153 -8.66 2.19 -6.68
C GLU A 153 -10.18 2.35 -6.62
N ARG A 154 -10.79 2.00 -5.48
CA ARG A 154 -12.25 2.02 -5.27
C ARG A 154 -12.68 2.99 -4.18
N SER A 155 -11.73 3.52 -3.42
CA SER A 155 -12.03 4.37 -2.26
C SER A 155 -11.96 5.86 -2.62
N ASN A 156 -12.96 6.61 -2.17
CA ASN A 156 -12.98 8.06 -2.26
C ASN A 156 -12.42 8.74 -0.99
N LEU A 157 -11.72 7.99 -0.11
CA LEU A 157 -11.17 8.51 1.14
C LEU A 157 -10.28 9.74 0.92
N PHE A 158 -9.50 9.76 -0.17
CA PHE A 158 -8.69 10.90 -0.54
C PHE A 158 -9.53 12.19 -0.64
N VAL A 159 -10.71 12.12 -1.28
CA VAL A 159 -11.59 13.27 -1.48
C VAL A 159 -12.12 13.79 -0.14
N ALA A 160 -12.51 12.90 0.77
CA ALA A 160 -12.99 13.31 2.09
C ALA A 160 -11.91 14.01 2.92
N LEU A 161 -10.70 13.46 2.91
CA LEU A 161 -9.57 14.05 3.62
C LEU A 161 -9.10 15.37 3.00
N ASP A 162 -9.10 15.48 1.67
CA ASP A 162 -8.77 16.71 0.95
C ASP A 162 -9.75 17.84 1.31
N GLU A 163 -11.05 17.56 1.26
CA GLU A 163 -12.08 18.51 1.64
C GLU A 163 -11.99 18.95 3.10
N ALA A 164 -11.74 18.01 4.02
CA ALA A 164 -11.59 18.33 5.45
C ALA A 164 -10.42 19.31 5.67
N PHE A 165 -9.37 19.11 4.97
CA PHE A 165 -8.16 19.89 5.07
C PHE A 165 -8.30 21.25 4.38
N VAL A 166 -8.88 21.27 3.19
CA VAL A 166 -9.19 22.52 2.49
C VAL A 166 -10.08 23.40 3.38
N ASN A 167 -11.05 22.80 4.09
CA ASN A 167 -11.91 23.51 5.02
C ASN A 167 -11.11 24.12 6.17
N ALA A 168 -10.22 23.36 6.78
CA ALA A 168 -9.37 23.84 7.88
C ALA A 168 -8.44 25.00 7.42
N VAL A 169 -7.80 24.88 6.26
CA VAL A 169 -6.90 25.91 5.74
C VAL A 169 -7.67 27.16 5.28
N LYS A 170 -8.67 26.99 4.42
CA LYS A 170 -9.38 28.14 3.77
C LYS A 170 -10.41 28.78 4.67
N HIS A 171 -11.23 27.97 5.30
CA HIS A 171 -12.38 28.46 6.06
C HIS A 171 -12.04 28.63 7.54
N GLY A 172 -11.33 27.68 8.17
CA GLY A 172 -10.89 27.77 9.54
C GLY A 172 -9.81 28.84 9.71
N ASN A 173 -8.62 28.60 9.18
CA ASN A 173 -7.47 29.47 9.33
C ASN A 173 -7.43 30.68 8.38
N ARG A 174 -8.35 30.77 7.40
CA ARG A 174 -8.46 31.86 6.41
C ARG A 174 -7.14 32.07 5.62
N ASN A 175 -6.47 30.97 5.29
CA ASN A 175 -5.17 30.94 4.63
C ASN A 175 -4.07 31.73 5.37
N ASP A 176 -4.14 31.90 6.68
CA ASP A 176 -3.09 32.54 7.47
C ASP A 176 -1.93 31.51 7.69
N PRO A 177 -0.77 31.71 7.05
CA PRO A 177 0.34 30.74 7.13
C PRO A 177 0.99 30.67 8.52
N ARG A 178 0.67 31.59 9.42
CA ARG A 178 1.13 31.59 10.82
C ARG A 178 0.31 30.66 11.71
N LYS A 179 -0.90 30.29 11.26
CA LYS A 179 -1.78 29.35 11.96
C LYS A 179 -1.47 27.92 11.52
N LEU A 180 -1.63 26.99 12.44
CA LEU A 180 -1.38 25.59 12.21
C LEU A 180 -2.68 24.83 11.91
N VAL A 181 -2.55 23.81 11.09
CA VAL A 181 -3.53 22.73 10.97
C VAL A 181 -2.89 21.48 11.57
N ARG A 182 -3.58 20.89 12.53
CA ARG A 182 -3.17 19.64 13.19
C ARG A 182 -3.97 18.48 12.61
N ILE A 183 -3.27 17.42 12.24
CA ILE A 183 -3.90 16.20 11.75
C ILE A 183 -3.42 15.07 12.63
N THR A 184 -4.37 14.34 13.20
CA THR A 184 -4.09 13.08 13.88
C THR A 184 -4.77 11.96 13.11
N ALA A 185 -4.02 10.91 12.77
CA ALA A 185 -4.55 9.67 12.23
C ALA A 185 -4.28 8.52 13.20
N GLU A 186 -5.33 7.89 13.70
CA GLU A 186 -5.27 6.68 14.52
C GLU A 186 -5.77 5.51 13.67
N LEU A 187 -4.85 4.62 13.31
CA LEU A 187 -5.08 3.59 12.31
C LEU A 187 -4.98 2.20 12.94
N SER A 188 -5.90 1.32 12.58
CA SER A 188 -5.90 -0.10 12.92
C SER A 188 -6.50 -0.90 11.76
N SER A 189 -6.50 -2.24 11.82
CA SER A 189 -7.21 -3.07 10.85
C SER A 189 -8.75 -2.97 10.93
N LYS A 190 -9.28 -2.37 12.00
CA LYS A 190 -10.71 -2.26 12.24
C LYS A 190 -11.31 -0.93 11.83
N GLU A 191 -10.54 0.14 11.99
CA GLU A 191 -10.95 1.50 11.64
C GLU A 191 -9.75 2.42 11.44
N ALA A 192 -9.94 3.44 10.63
CA ALA A 192 -9.08 4.61 10.53
C ALA A 192 -9.86 5.82 11.05
N ARG A 193 -9.33 6.45 12.08
CA ARG A 193 -9.85 7.68 12.69
C ARG A 193 -8.94 8.84 12.32
N PHE A 194 -9.50 9.85 11.71
CA PHE A 194 -8.80 11.07 11.34
C PHE A 194 -9.39 12.24 12.09
N THR A 195 -8.51 13.04 12.69
CA THR A 195 -8.91 14.31 13.32
C THR A 195 -8.14 15.43 12.64
N VAL A 196 -8.88 16.44 12.15
CA VAL A 196 -8.33 17.65 11.55
C VAL A 196 -8.78 18.83 12.42
N GLU A 197 -7.83 19.60 12.93
CA GLU A 197 -8.08 20.75 13.81
C GLU A 197 -7.35 21.99 13.28
N ASP A 198 -8.07 23.10 13.22
CA ASP A 198 -7.56 24.41 12.84
C ASP A 198 -7.55 25.39 14.04
N GLU A 199 -6.85 26.51 13.88
CA GLU A 199 -6.76 27.59 14.88
C GLU A 199 -7.73 28.75 14.57
N GLY A 200 -8.79 28.46 13.81
CA GLY A 200 -9.85 29.41 13.51
C GLY A 200 -10.84 29.63 14.64
N GLU A 201 -11.78 30.48 14.39
CA GLU A 201 -12.86 30.77 15.34
C GLU A 201 -13.88 29.64 15.43
N GLY A 202 -13.87 28.73 14.43
CA GLY A 202 -14.88 27.71 14.27
C GLY A 202 -16.13 28.23 13.60
N PHE A 203 -17.20 27.43 13.63
CA PHE A 203 -18.52 27.78 13.10
C PHE A 203 -19.64 27.07 13.87
N ASP A 204 -20.87 27.52 13.73
CA ASP A 204 -22.00 26.83 14.32
C ASP A 204 -22.33 25.55 13.56
N VAL A 205 -22.08 24.42 14.21
CA VAL A 205 -22.28 23.07 13.65
C VAL A 205 -23.76 22.81 13.32
N GLN A 206 -24.68 23.48 13.98
CA GLN A 206 -26.13 23.35 13.74
C GLN A 206 -26.57 23.99 12.41
N GLU A 207 -25.75 24.88 11.84
CA GLU A 207 -25.99 25.47 10.51
C GLU A 207 -25.59 24.56 9.34
N ILE A 208 -24.95 23.39 9.62
CA ILE A 208 -24.64 22.41 8.57
C ILE A 208 -25.96 21.85 8.03
N PRO A 209 -26.22 21.96 6.71
CA PRO A 209 -27.37 21.31 6.10
C PRO A 209 -27.35 19.81 6.32
N ASP A 210 -28.50 19.17 6.55
CA ASP A 210 -28.56 17.71 6.70
C ASP A 210 -27.89 17.03 5.49
N PRO A 211 -26.80 16.29 5.70
CA PRO A 211 -26.07 15.63 4.62
C PRO A 211 -26.84 14.48 3.97
N ARG A 212 -27.91 14.01 4.58
CA ARG A 212 -28.79 12.95 4.08
C ARG A 212 -29.88 13.48 3.14
N ASP A 213 -30.11 14.81 3.12
CA ASP A 213 -31.11 15.41 2.21
C ASP A 213 -30.49 15.58 0.80
N PRO A 214 -30.98 14.84 -0.21
CA PRO A 214 -30.46 14.93 -1.58
C PRO A 214 -30.57 16.34 -2.18
N SER A 215 -31.46 17.18 -1.71
CA SER A 215 -31.62 18.56 -2.20
C SER A 215 -30.40 19.44 -1.89
N ASN A 216 -29.66 19.09 -0.84
CA ASN A 216 -28.44 19.80 -0.45
C ASN A 216 -27.22 19.49 -1.36
N LEU A 217 -27.22 18.37 -2.11
CA LEU A 217 -26.18 18.01 -3.07
C LEU A 217 -26.05 19.00 -4.23
N PHE A 218 -27.13 19.73 -4.54
CA PHE A 218 -27.17 20.71 -5.65
C PHE A 218 -26.79 22.13 -5.23
N LYS A 219 -26.57 22.39 -3.94
CA LYS A 219 -26.12 23.69 -3.47
C LYS A 219 -24.66 23.92 -3.80
N THR A 220 -24.31 25.11 -4.25
CA THR A 220 -22.93 25.47 -4.63
C THR A 220 -22.02 25.67 -3.41
N SER A 221 -22.56 25.96 -2.23
CA SER A 221 -21.88 26.11 -0.95
C SER A 221 -22.12 24.87 -0.07
N GLY A 222 -21.09 24.37 0.61
CA GLY A 222 -21.21 23.24 1.54
C GLY A 222 -21.05 21.86 0.91
N ARG A 223 -20.70 21.75 -0.37
CA ARG A 223 -20.47 20.45 -1.04
C ARG A 223 -19.38 19.62 -0.37
N GLY A 224 -18.30 20.24 0.09
CA GLY A 224 -17.19 19.55 0.74
C GLY A 224 -17.62 18.79 1.97
N VAL A 225 -18.43 19.44 2.83
CA VAL A 225 -18.96 18.80 4.04
C VAL A 225 -19.87 17.62 3.68
N LEU A 226 -20.74 17.78 2.66
CA LEU A 226 -21.60 16.71 2.18
C LEU A 226 -20.80 15.52 1.64
N LEU A 227 -19.69 15.76 0.92
CA LEU A 227 -18.79 14.70 0.45
C LEU A 227 -18.17 13.95 1.61
N ILE A 228 -17.70 14.65 2.65
CA ILE A 228 -17.16 14.03 3.86
C ILE A 228 -18.19 13.08 4.48
N TYR A 229 -19.42 13.54 4.71
CA TYR A 229 -20.49 12.73 5.31
C TYR A 229 -20.91 11.52 4.46
N ASN A 230 -20.78 11.61 3.13
CA ASN A 230 -21.14 10.49 2.23
C ASN A 230 -20.02 9.47 2.07
N ILE A 231 -18.77 9.83 2.35
CA ILE A 231 -17.61 8.95 2.17
C ILE A 231 -17.21 8.28 3.47
N MET A 232 -17.33 9.00 4.60
CA MET A 232 -16.94 8.53 5.92
C MET A 232 -18.10 7.84 6.63
N ASP A 233 -17.81 6.86 7.47
CA ASP A 233 -18.83 6.11 8.21
C ASP A 233 -19.34 6.86 9.43
N GLU A 234 -18.48 7.70 10.04
CA GLU A 234 -18.84 8.61 11.12
C GLU A 234 -18.15 9.95 10.92
N VAL A 235 -18.84 11.04 11.23
CA VAL A 235 -18.35 12.42 11.14
C VAL A 235 -18.84 13.20 12.33
N GLU A 236 -17.93 13.81 13.06
CA GLU A 236 -18.24 14.57 14.27
C GLU A 236 -17.41 15.86 14.33
N TYR A 237 -18.07 16.97 14.62
CA TYR A 237 -17.41 18.24 14.94
C TYR A 237 -17.44 18.47 16.45
N ASN A 238 -16.40 19.12 16.98
CA ASN A 238 -16.46 19.62 18.35
C ASN A 238 -17.45 20.80 18.46
N GLU A 239 -17.81 21.17 19.69
CA GLU A 239 -18.75 22.27 19.96
C GLU A 239 -18.37 23.61 19.31
N ARG A 240 -17.06 23.85 19.17
CA ARG A 240 -16.51 25.06 18.55
C ARG A 240 -16.56 25.03 17.02
N GLY A 241 -16.68 23.87 16.41
CA GLY A 241 -16.66 23.70 14.96
C GLY A 241 -15.28 23.85 14.28
N ASN A 242 -14.19 23.85 15.05
CA ASN A 242 -12.82 23.96 14.52
C ASN A 242 -12.04 22.64 14.57
N ARG A 243 -12.66 21.55 14.99
CA ARG A 243 -12.09 20.21 14.98
C ARG A 243 -13.10 19.22 14.44
N LEU A 244 -12.71 18.55 13.37
CA LEU A 244 -13.47 17.52 12.68
C LEU A 244 -12.83 16.16 12.95
N THR A 245 -13.62 15.21 13.44
CA THR A 245 -13.25 13.80 13.55
C THR A 245 -14.03 12.98 12.55
N MET A 246 -13.34 12.11 11.83
CA MET A 246 -13.90 11.26 10.78
C MET A 246 -13.43 9.83 10.98
N ILE A 247 -14.31 8.86 10.80
CA ILE A 247 -14.00 7.45 10.92
C ILE A 247 -14.33 6.74 9.61
N LYS A 248 -13.39 5.92 9.15
CA LYS A 248 -13.56 4.99 8.04
C LYS A 248 -13.32 3.58 8.51
N ARG A 249 -14.27 2.68 8.21
CA ARG A 249 -14.18 1.25 8.49
C ARG A 249 -13.92 0.47 7.20
N PRO A 250 -13.45 -0.79 7.29
CA PRO A 250 -13.36 -1.67 6.13
C PRO A 250 -14.72 -1.77 5.43
N GLU A 251 -14.72 -1.76 4.11
CA GLU A 251 -15.93 -2.08 3.37
C GLU A 251 -16.27 -3.57 3.60
N ASP A 252 -17.51 -3.87 4.00
CA ASP A 252 -18.00 -5.23 4.31
C ASP A 252 -17.81 -6.23 3.15
N SER A 253 -17.57 -5.73 1.93
CA SER A 253 -17.23 -6.54 0.76
C SER A 253 -15.98 -7.41 0.91
N LEU A 254 -15.03 -7.05 1.78
CA LEU A 254 -13.81 -7.84 1.99
C LEU A 254 -14.06 -9.08 2.87
N GLU A 255 -14.88 -8.97 3.90
CA GLU A 255 -15.30 -10.13 4.69
C GLU A 255 -16.25 -11.03 3.89
N THR A 256 -17.17 -10.46 3.13
CA THR A 256 -18.12 -11.20 2.29
C THR A 256 -17.41 -11.92 1.15
N GLU A 257 -16.50 -11.26 0.41
CA GLU A 257 -15.69 -11.92 -0.63
C GLU A 257 -14.78 -13.02 -0.05
N LEU A 258 -14.25 -12.84 1.16
CA LEU A 258 -13.43 -13.86 1.83
C LEU A 258 -14.28 -15.05 2.30
N ILE A 259 -15.46 -14.80 2.82
CA ILE A 259 -16.40 -15.83 3.25
C ILE A 259 -16.95 -16.59 2.03
N GLU A 260 -17.30 -15.90 0.95
CA GLU A 260 -17.72 -16.54 -0.31
C GLU A 260 -16.58 -17.37 -0.93
N ALA A 261 -15.35 -16.86 -0.97
CA ALA A 261 -14.20 -17.61 -1.46
C ALA A 261 -13.87 -18.84 -0.60
N LEU A 262 -14.03 -18.76 0.72
CA LEU A 262 -13.83 -19.89 1.63
C LEU A 262 -14.96 -20.92 1.50
N THR A 263 -16.20 -20.47 1.31
CA THR A 263 -17.37 -21.34 1.11
C THR A 263 -17.28 -22.10 -0.21
N ASP A 264 -16.86 -21.45 -1.29
CA ASP A 264 -16.59 -22.06 -2.61
C ASP A 264 -15.48 -23.12 -2.57
N LEU A 265 -14.48 -22.93 -1.70
CA LEU A 265 -13.40 -23.91 -1.50
C LEU A 265 -13.86 -25.15 -0.73
N ASP A 266 -14.76 -24.99 0.24
CA ASP A 266 -15.32 -26.11 1.00
C ASP A 266 -16.34 -26.92 0.19
N ASP A 267 -17.15 -26.27 -0.66
CA ASP A 267 -18.06 -26.95 -1.58
C ASP A 267 -17.32 -27.77 -2.65
N LYS A 268 -16.21 -27.28 -3.16
CA LYS A 268 -15.35 -28.04 -4.09
C LYS A 268 -14.61 -29.20 -3.44
N ARG A 269 -14.40 -29.17 -2.12
CA ARG A 269 -13.81 -30.29 -1.36
C ARG A 269 -14.81 -31.38 -0.97
N SER A 270 -16.10 -31.04 -0.88
CA SER A 270 -17.15 -31.99 -0.52
C SER A 270 -17.70 -32.77 -1.74
N HIS A 271 -17.28 -32.43 -2.96
CA HIS A 271 -17.71 -33.11 -4.21
C HIS A 271 -16.55 -33.87 -4.91
N ASN A 272 -15.41 -34.06 -4.25
CA ASN A 272 -14.34 -35.00 -4.62
C ASN A 272 -14.12 -35.99 -3.51
#